data_9d96c49c838ecafbf1f5619dd30546ea
#
_entry.id   9d96c49c838ecafbf1f5619dd30546ea
#
_cell.length_a   1.000
_cell.length_b   1.000
_cell.length_c   1.000
_cell.angle_alpha   90.00
_cell.angle_beta   90.00
_cell.angle_gamma   90.00
#
_symmetry.space_group_name_H-M   'P 1'
#
loop_
_entity.id
_entity.type
_entity.pdbx_description
1 polymer ?
#
loop_
_entity_poly.entity_id
_entity_poly.type
_entity_poly.pdbx_seq_one_letter_code
_entity_poly.pdbx_strand_id
1 'polypeptide(L)'
;KVVESFIESGNRPEWMILEVVPVIPPELRPLVPLDGGRFATSDLNDLYRRVINRNNRLKRLMELRAPDIIVRNEKRMLQEAVDALFDNGRRGRTITGANKRPLKSLSDMLKGKQGRFRQNLLGKRVDYSGRSVIVTGPELKLHQCGLPKKMALELFKPFIYARLDA
;
A
#
# COMPACT_ATOMS: atom_id res chain seq x y z
N LYS A 1 -4.23 -13.66 31.79
CA LYS A 1 -3.66 -12.54 30.96
C LYS A 1 -4.55 -12.18 29.78
N VAL A 2 -4.83 -13.10 28.80
CA VAL A 2 -5.65 -12.76 27.61
C VAL A 2 -7.05 -12.30 28.00
N VAL A 3 -7.72 -13.02 28.90
CA VAL A 3 -9.06 -12.65 29.39
C VAL A 3 -9.05 -11.31 30.14
N GLU A 4 -8.07 -11.10 31.00
CA GLU A 4 -7.86 -9.82 31.70
C GLU A 4 -7.70 -8.67 30.71
N SER A 5 -6.89 -8.85 29.65
CA SER A 5 -6.71 -7.82 28.62
C SER A 5 -8.01 -7.50 27.87
N PHE A 6 -8.90 -8.47 27.65
CA PHE A 6 -10.22 -8.18 27.08
C PHE A 6 -11.11 -7.38 28.04
N ILE A 7 -11.09 -7.70 29.32
CA ILE A 7 -11.86 -6.99 30.35
C ILE A 7 -11.34 -5.55 30.48
N GLU A 8 -10.05 -5.37 30.60
CA GLU A 8 -9.41 -4.05 30.78
C GLU A 8 -9.58 -3.14 29.56
N SER A 9 -9.45 -3.69 28.35
CA SER A 9 -9.55 -2.91 27.10
C SER A 9 -10.99 -2.61 26.67
N GLY A 10 -11.97 -3.30 27.23
CA GLY A 10 -13.38 -3.22 26.78
C GLY A 10 -13.63 -3.79 25.39
N ASN A 11 -12.64 -4.44 24.78
CA ASN A 11 -12.81 -5.10 23.49
C ASN A 11 -13.59 -6.42 23.65
N ARG A 12 -14.52 -6.65 22.74
CA ARG A 12 -15.31 -7.88 22.74
C ARG A 12 -14.59 -8.99 22.00
N PRO A 13 -14.52 -10.22 22.57
CA PRO A 13 -13.80 -11.35 21.92
C PRO A 13 -14.33 -11.71 20.53
N GLU A 14 -15.63 -11.54 20.28
CA GLU A 14 -16.25 -11.82 18.99
C GLU A 14 -15.73 -10.90 17.85
N TRP A 15 -15.18 -9.73 18.17
CA TRP A 15 -14.60 -8.84 17.17
C TRP A 15 -13.32 -9.39 16.52
N MET A 16 -12.75 -10.45 17.08
CA MET A 16 -11.61 -11.15 16.45
C MET A 16 -12.01 -11.94 15.19
N ILE A 17 -13.31 -12.18 15.00
CA ILE A 17 -13.87 -12.87 13.85
C ILE A 17 -14.57 -11.85 12.96
N LEU A 18 -14.13 -11.75 11.71
CA LEU A 18 -14.72 -10.85 10.73
C LEU A 18 -15.87 -11.56 10.00
N GLU A 19 -17.06 -10.98 10.04
CA GLU A 19 -18.19 -11.39 9.23
C GLU A 19 -18.14 -10.76 7.82
N VAL A 20 -17.59 -9.55 7.75
CA VAL A 20 -17.46 -8.76 6.52
C VAL A 20 -16.02 -8.30 6.35
N VAL A 21 -15.47 -8.47 5.15
CA VAL A 21 -14.12 -7.98 4.82
C VAL A 21 -14.21 -6.51 4.40
N PRO A 22 -13.46 -5.59 5.05
CA PRO A 22 -13.45 -4.20 4.67
C PRO A 22 -12.80 -3.99 3.30
N VAL A 23 -13.39 -3.12 2.50
CA VAL A 23 -12.90 -2.76 1.16
C VAL A 23 -12.52 -1.30 1.15
N ILE A 24 -11.28 -0.99 0.79
CA ILE A 24 -10.85 0.40 0.68
C ILE A 24 -11.43 1.07 -0.58
N PRO A 25 -11.64 2.40 -0.56
CA PRO A 25 -12.14 3.14 -1.71
C PRO A 25 -11.30 2.95 -2.97
N PRO A 26 -11.91 3.01 -4.18
CA PRO A 26 -11.21 2.82 -5.45
C PRO A 26 -10.05 3.79 -5.68
N GLU A 27 -10.15 5.01 -5.19
CA GLU A 27 -9.12 6.06 -5.30
C GLU A 27 -7.80 5.66 -4.62
N LEU A 28 -7.87 4.83 -3.56
CA LEU A 28 -6.70 4.31 -2.85
C LEU A 28 -6.09 3.06 -3.49
N ARG A 29 -6.77 2.48 -4.48
CA ARG A 29 -6.32 1.32 -5.28
C ARG A 29 -6.59 1.51 -6.77
N PRO A 30 -6.06 2.59 -7.38
CA PRO A 30 -6.45 3.00 -8.72
C PRO A 30 -6.10 1.96 -9.79
N LEU A 31 -6.90 1.97 -10.85
CA LEU A 31 -6.69 1.28 -12.10
C LEU A 31 -6.41 2.33 -13.17
N VAL A 32 -5.16 2.45 -13.61
CA VAL A 32 -4.72 3.50 -14.54
C VAL A 32 -4.44 2.89 -15.90
N PRO A 33 -5.08 3.41 -16.98
CA PRO A 33 -4.73 3.00 -18.33
C PRO A 33 -3.32 3.48 -18.70
N LEU A 34 -2.56 2.60 -19.34
CA LEU A 34 -1.26 2.89 -19.91
C LEU A 34 -1.35 2.93 -21.43
N ASP A 35 -0.39 3.61 -22.07
CA ASP A 35 -0.25 3.59 -23.51
C ASP A 35 -0.14 2.15 -24.03
N GLY A 36 -0.88 1.85 -25.11
CA GLY A 36 -0.93 0.49 -25.68
C GLY A 36 -2.03 -0.43 -25.09
N GLY A 37 -3.09 0.13 -24.48
CA GLY A 37 -4.27 -0.60 -24.05
C GLY A 37 -4.06 -1.50 -22.82
N ARG A 38 -2.94 -1.36 -22.12
CA ARG A 38 -2.66 -2.06 -20.86
C ARG A 38 -3.07 -1.21 -19.67
N PHE A 39 -3.38 -1.88 -18.56
CA PHE A 39 -3.73 -1.21 -17.31
C PHE A 39 -2.68 -1.48 -16.24
N ALA A 40 -2.25 -0.41 -15.55
CA ALA A 40 -1.53 -0.53 -14.30
C ALA A 40 -2.54 -0.57 -13.15
N THR A 41 -2.42 -1.57 -12.30
CA THR A 41 -3.32 -1.76 -11.17
C THR A 41 -2.55 -1.88 -9.87
N SER A 42 -3.18 -1.49 -8.77
CA SER A 42 -2.67 -1.74 -7.43
C SER A 42 -2.66 -3.24 -7.12
N ASP A 43 -1.66 -3.70 -6.39
CA ASP A 43 -1.56 -5.08 -5.91
C ASP A 43 -2.79 -5.50 -5.08
N LEU A 44 -3.43 -4.55 -4.38
CA LEU A 44 -4.65 -4.80 -3.62
C LEU A 44 -5.81 -5.28 -4.48
N ASN A 45 -5.96 -4.77 -5.70
CA ASN A 45 -7.01 -5.23 -6.60
C ASN A 45 -6.86 -6.71 -6.95
N ASP A 46 -5.63 -7.20 -7.09
CA ASP A 46 -5.39 -8.63 -7.32
C ASP A 46 -5.70 -9.48 -6.08
N LEU A 47 -5.37 -8.98 -4.90
CA LEU A 47 -5.69 -9.66 -3.63
C LEU A 47 -7.21 -9.70 -3.40
N TYR A 48 -7.95 -8.61 -3.62
CA TYR A 48 -9.42 -8.60 -3.55
C TYR A 48 -10.05 -9.56 -4.56
N ARG A 49 -9.57 -9.55 -5.80
CA ARG A 49 -10.05 -10.47 -6.83
C ARG A 49 -9.88 -11.94 -6.42
N ARG A 50 -8.76 -12.29 -5.78
CA ARG A 50 -8.53 -13.64 -5.27
C ARG A 50 -9.54 -14.02 -4.19
N VAL A 51 -9.83 -13.13 -3.24
CA VAL A 51 -10.84 -13.35 -2.20
C VAL A 51 -12.21 -13.57 -2.82
N ILE A 52 -12.64 -12.70 -3.75
CA ILE A 52 -13.93 -12.79 -4.42
C ILE A 52 -14.06 -14.11 -5.19
N ASN A 53 -13.04 -14.49 -5.96
CA ASN A 53 -13.06 -15.72 -6.75
C ASN A 53 -13.15 -16.96 -5.85
N ARG A 54 -12.41 -17.00 -4.74
CA ARG A 54 -12.48 -18.10 -3.77
C ARG A 54 -13.84 -18.17 -3.09
N ASN A 55 -14.41 -17.02 -2.71
CA ASN A 55 -15.73 -16.96 -2.10
C ASN A 55 -16.82 -17.45 -3.07
N ASN A 56 -16.81 -17.00 -4.33
CA ASN A 56 -17.76 -17.44 -5.34
C ASN A 56 -17.65 -18.94 -5.62
N ARG A 57 -16.44 -19.46 -5.67
CA ARG A 57 -16.20 -20.89 -5.83
C ARG A 57 -16.73 -21.69 -4.64
N LEU A 58 -16.50 -21.23 -3.42
CA LEU A 58 -17.04 -21.86 -2.22
C LEU A 58 -18.56 -21.88 -2.22
N LYS A 59 -19.22 -20.75 -2.55
CA LYS A 59 -20.68 -20.69 -2.68
C LYS A 59 -21.20 -21.74 -3.64
N ARG A 60 -20.61 -21.81 -4.83
CA ARG A 60 -21.01 -22.79 -5.86
C ARG A 60 -20.83 -24.23 -5.41
N LEU A 61 -19.73 -24.56 -4.68
CA LEU A 61 -19.51 -25.89 -4.14
C LEU A 61 -20.52 -26.27 -3.06
N MET A 62 -20.93 -25.30 -2.25
CA MET A 62 -21.96 -25.50 -1.23
C MET A 62 -23.35 -25.72 -1.87
N GLU A 63 -23.72 -24.93 -2.89
CA GLU A 63 -24.96 -25.08 -3.66
C GLU A 63 -25.05 -26.46 -4.35
N LEU A 64 -23.93 -26.94 -4.89
CA LEU A 64 -23.83 -28.27 -5.53
C LEU A 64 -23.73 -29.42 -4.52
N ARG A 65 -23.77 -29.15 -3.21
CA ARG A 65 -23.58 -30.15 -2.14
C ARG A 65 -22.34 -31.01 -2.36
N ALA A 66 -21.22 -30.38 -2.73
CA ALA A 66 -19.96 -31.07 -2.93
C ALA A 66 -19.50 -31.80 -1.66
N PRO A 67 -18.67 -32.87 -1.78
CA PRO A 67 -18.14 -33.59 -0.63
C PRO A 67 -17.44 -32.68 0.39
N ASP A 68 -17.65 -32.94 1.69
CA ASP A 68 -17.13 -32.13 2.79
C ASP A 68 -15.64 -31.85 2.71
N ILE A 69 -14.85 -32.79 2.23
CA ILE A 69 -13.40 -32.64 2.11
C ILE A 69 -13.03 -31.53 1.13
N ILE A 70 -13.79 -31.39 0.04
CA ILE A 70 -13.58 -30.33 -0.97
C ILE A 70 -14.01 -28.98 -0.40
N VAL A 71 -15.17 -28.92 0.27
CA VAL A 71 -15.68 -27.71 0.91
C VAL A 71 -14.72 -27.19 1.99
N ARG A 72 -14.21 -28.08 2.85
CA ARG A 72 -13.21 -27.74 3.88
C ARG A 72 -11.92 -27.20 3.28
N ASN A 73 -11.44 -27.82 2.19
CA ASN A 73 -10.25 -27.35 1.51
C ASN A 73 -10.46 -25.94 0.89
N GLU A 74 -11.61 -25.69 0.27
CA GLU A 74 -11.92 -24.37 -0.30
C GLU A 74 -12.09 -23.30 0.80
N LYS A 75 -12.70 -23.64 1.94
CA LYS A 75 -12.74 -22.77 3.13
C LYS A 75 -11.34 -22.38 3.60
N ARG A 76 -10.41 -23.34 3.66
CA ARG A 76 -9.02 -23.09 4.01
C ARG A 76 -8.35 -22.17 3.00
N MET A 77 -8.58 -22.38 1.71
CA MET A 77 -8.01 -21.53 0.64
C MET A 77 -8.59 -20.12 0.65
N LEU A 78 -9.86 -19.95 1.01
CA LEU A 78 -10.48 -18.64 1.22
C LEU A 78 -9.83 -17.92 2.42
N GLN A 79 -9.62 -18.63 3.52
CA GLN A 79 -8.93 -18.08 4.69
C GLN A 79 -7.50 -17.62 4.33
N GLU A 80 -6.76 -18.42 3.57
CA GLU A 80 -5.43 -18.04 3.09
C GLU A 80 -5.45 -16.76 2.22
N ALA A 81 -6.47 -16.62 1.37
CA ALA A 81 -6.63 -15.42 0.54
C ALA A 81 -6.93 -14.16 1.38
N VAL A 82 -7.74 -14.29 2.42
CA VAL A 82 -8.05 -13.19 3.35
C VAL A 82 -6.83 -12.85 4.20
N ASP A 83 -6.11 -13.84 4.72
CA ASP A 83 -4.87 -13.63 5.48
C ASP A 83 -3.84 -12.86 4.64
N ALA A 84 -3.69 -13.21 3.36
CA ALA A 84 -2.79 -12.52 2.44
C ALA A 84 -3.25 -11.09 2.10
N LEU A 85 -4.54 -10.81 2.06
CA LEU A 85 -5.06 -9.47 1.88
C LEU A 85 -4.67 -8.55 3.05
N PHE A 86 -4.75 -9.05 4.27
CA PHE A 86 -4.38 -8.26 5.46
C PHE A 86 -2.87 -8.15 5.67
N ASP A 87 -2.14 -9.25 5.63
CA ASP A 87 -0.69 -9.27 5.83
C ASP A 87 -0.03 -10.42 5.06
N ASN A 88 0.32 -10.16 3.82
CA ASN A 88 0.90 -11.13 2.90
C ASN A 88 2.28 -11.58 3.39
N GLY A 89 2.46 -12.90 3.53
CA GLY A 89 3.71 -13.50 3.98
C GLY A 89 3.85 -13.68 5.50
N ARG A 90 2.86 -13.26 6.28
CA ARG A 90 2.86 -13.50 7.73
C ARG A 90 2.59 -14.97 8.06
N ARG A 91 1.74 -15.63 7.28
CA ARG A 91 1.37 -17.04 7.40
C ARG A 91 1.55 -17.77 6.09
N GLY A 92 2.35 -18.83 6.09
CA GLY A 92 2.53 -19.71 4.95
C GLY A 92 3.29 -19.06 3.78
N ARG A 93 2.97 -19.47 2.57
CA ARG A 93 3.66 -19.02 1.35
C ARG A 93 3.18 -17.61 0.96
N THR A 94 4.13 -16.71 0.75
CA THR A 94 3.85 -15.38 0.24
C THR A 94 3.26 -15.43 -1.17
N ILE A 95 2.18 -14.71 -1.40
CA ILE A 95 1.56 -14.56 -2.72
C ILE A 95 2.39 -13.55 -3.53
N THR A 96 2.80 -13.97 -4.72
CA THR A 96 3.63 -13.18 -5.63
C THR A 96 2.88 -12.82 -6.90
N GLY A 97 3.23 -11.69 -7.51
CA GLY A 97 2.78 -11.28 -8.84
C GLY A 97 3.57 -11.95 -9.98
N ALA A 98 3.34 -11.49 -11.22
CA ALA A 98 3.95 -12.04 -12.43
C ALA A 98 5.49 -12.07 -12.39
N ASN A 99 6.14 -11.09 -11.76
CA ASN A 99 7.61 -10.98 -11.68
C ASN A 99 8.19 -11.62 -10.40
N LYS A 100 7.50 -12.60 -9.80
CA LYS A 100 7.88 -13.22 -8.51
C LYS A 100 8.03 -12.23 -7.35
N ARG A 101 7.62 -10.98 -7.52
CA ARG A 101 7.60 -9.95 -6.49
C ARG A 101 6.43 -10.21 -5.54
N PRO A 102 6.63 -10.15 -4.20
CA PRO A 102 5.53 -10.21 -3.25
C PRO A 102 4.50 -9.10 -3.49
N LEU A 103 3.22 -9.43 -3.44
CA LEU A 103 2.15 -8.45 -3.55
C LEU A 103 2.05 -7.65 -2.24
N LYS A 104 1.88 -6.33 -2.35
CA LYS A 104 1.67 -5.45 -1.19
C LYS A 104 0.27 -5.65 -0.62
N SER A 105 0.22 -6.07 0.64
CA SER A 105 -1.02 -6.22 1.42
C SER A 105 -1.45 -4.90 2.07
N LEU A 106 -2.62 -4.89 2.71
CA LEU A 106 -3.11 -3.73 3.47
C LEU A 106 -2.12 -3.30 4.57
N SER A 107 -1.54 -4.27 5.27
CA SER A 107 -0.53 -4.02 6.30
C SER A 107 0.73 -3.34 5.72
N ASP A 108 1.19 -3.77 4.53
CA ASP A 108 2.35 -3.19 3.87
C ASP A 108 2.12 -1.76 3.39
N MET A 109 0.86 -1.37 3.19
CA MET A 109 0.51 0.01 2.89
C MET A 109 0.67 0.96 4.08
N LEU A 110 0.68 0.45 5.29
CA LEU A 110 0.80 1.24 6.52
C LEU A 110 2.22 1.23 7.09
N LYS A 111 2.90 0.07 7.04
CA LYS A 111 4.24 -0.13 7.65
C LYS A 111 5.41 0.21 6.72
N GLY A 112 6.57 0.44 7.33
CA GLY A 112 7.84 0.65 6.65
C GLY A 112 8.05 2.06 6.11
N LYS A 113 9.16 2.26 5.41
CA LYS A 113 9.55 3.56 4.83
C LYS A 113 8.57 4.07 3.77
N GLN A 114 7.95 3.16 3.03
CA GLN A 114 7.00 3.45 1.96
C GLN A 114 5.55 3.34 2.43
N GLY A 115 5.33 3.12 3.73
CA GLY A 115 4.01 3.07 4.32
C GLY A 115 3.42 4.46 4.51
N ARG A 116 2.11 4.50 4.67
CA ARG A 116 1.34 5.76 4.77
C ARG A 116 1.81 6.66 5.91
N PHE A 117 2.18 6.08 7.06
CA PHE A 117 2.65 6.85 8.20
C PHE A 117 3.95 7.59 7.91
N ARG A 118 4.98 6.90 7.43
CA ARG A 118 6.30 7.50 7.21
C ARG A 118 6.38 8.35 5.95
N GLN A 119 5.64 8.00 4.91
CA GLN A 119 5.74 8.66 3.60
C GLN A 119 4.77 9.83 3.44
N ASN A 120 3.62 9.82 4.10
CA ASN A 120 2.56 10.81 3.87
C ASN A 120 2.11 11.57 5.11
N LEU A 121 2.32 11.02 6.34
CA LEU A 121 1.88 11.66 7.58
C LEU A 121 3.03 12.34 8.32
N LEU A 122 4.13 11.64 8.59
CA LEU A 122 5.28 12.20 9.31
C LEU A 122 6.13 13.13 8.44
N GLY A 123 6.00 13.04 7.13
CA GLY A 123 6.68 13.90 6.18
C GLY A 123 6.00 13.80 4.82
N LYS A 124 5.86 14.93 4.15
CA LYS A 124 5.27 15.02 2.80
C LYS A 124 6.30 15.61 1.85
N ARG A 125 6.17 15.29 0.57
CA ARG A 125 6.85 16.02 -0.49
C ARG A 125 6.17 17.39 -0.60
N VAL A 126 6.95 18.44 -0.58
CA VAL A 126 6.47 19.80 -0.67
C VAL A 126 7.04 20.49 -1.91
N ASP A 127 6.31 21.47 -2.44
CA ASP A 127 6.75 22.27 -3.57
C ASP A 127 7.91 23.17 -3.18
N TYR A 128 8.64 23.68 -4.18
CA TYR A 128 9.80 24.57 -4.01
C TYR A 128 10.90 24.01 -3.12
N SER A 129 11.06 22.72 -3.11
CA SER A 129 12.10 22.01 -2.38
C SER A 129 12.92 21.12 -3.30
N GLY A 130 14.19 20.94 -2.98
CA GLY A 130 15.08 20.09 -3.76
C GLY A 130 16.08 19.37 -2.86
N ARG A 131 16.67 18.32 -3.39
CA ARG A 131 17.72 17.53 -2.71
C ARG A 131 18.81 17.18 -3.70
N SER A 132 20.06 17.36 -3.29
CA SER A 132 21.23 16.98 -4.07
C SER A 132 22.35 16.50 -3.19
N VAL A 133 23.41 16.00 -3.80
CA VAL A 133 24.65 15.65 -3.12
C VAL A 133 25.36 16.95 -2.71
N ILE A 134 25.90 16.96 -1.50
CA ILE A 134 26.73 18.08 -1.00
C ILE A 134 28.21 17.71 -1.12
N VAL A 135 28.99 18.69 -1.53
CA VAL A 135 30.45 18.59 -1.66
C VAL A 135 31.13 19.78 -0.98
N THR A 136 32.42 19.69 -0.72
CA THR A 136 33.20 20.79 -0.18
C THR A 136 33.32 21.92 -1.21
N GLY A 137 33.22 23.17 -0.74
CA GLY A 137 33.42 24.40 -1.55
C GLY A 137 34.49 25.27 -0.93
N PRO A 138 35.80 25.03 -1.22
CA PRO A 138 36.89 25.76 -0.57
C PRO A 138 36.91 27.28 -0.82
N GLU A 139 36.27 27.72 -1.90
CA GLU A 139 36.15 29.14 -2.26
C GLU A 139 35.02 29.87 -1.54
N LEU A 140 34.15 29.13 -0.85
CA LEU A 140 32.98 29.69 -0.18
C LEU A 140 33.31 30.09 1.27
N LYS A 141 32.77 31.22 1.73
CA LYS A 141 32.82 31.62 3.11
C LYS A 141 31.86 30.76 3.96
N LEU A 142 32.04 30.72 5.27
CA LEU A 142 31.27 29.90 6.20
C LEU A 142 29.76 30.12 6.16
N HIS A 143 29.31 31.30 5.75
CA HIS A 143 27.88 31.63 5.61
C HIS A 143 27.35 31.52 4.17
N GLN A 144 28.16 31.03 3.23
CA GLN A 144 27.80 30.92 1.83
C GLN A 144 27.55 29.46 1.45
N CYS A 145 26.58 29.27 0.55
CA CYS A 145 26.25 28.00 -0.06
C CYS A 145 26.15 28.16 -1.57
N GLY A 146 26.76 27.26 -2.31
CA GLY A 146 26.67 27.20 -3.75
C GLY A 146 25.52 26.29 -4.20
N LEU A 147 24.63 26.79 -5.02
CA LEU A 147 23.54 26.00 -5.61
C LEU A 147 23.76 25.83 -7.12
N PRO A 148 23.46 24.62 -7.69
CA PRO A 148 23.47 24.44 -9.13
C PRO A 148 22.46 25.40 -9.79
N LYS A 149 22.89 26.11 -10.85
CA LYS A 149 22.08 27.11 -11.57
C LYS A 149 20.73 26.54 -12.03
N LYS A 150 20.71 25.33 -12.58
CA LYS A 150 19.47 24.68 -13.03
C LYS A 150 18.49 24.41 -11.88
N MET A 151 18.99 23.98 -10.73
CA MET A 151 18.16 23.75 -9.53
C MET A 151 17.62 25.06 -9.00
N ALA A 152 18.45 26.10 -8.93
CA ALA A 152 18.02 27.43 -8.48
C ALA A 152 16.92 28.01 -9.39
N LEU A 153 17.04 27.88 -10.71
CA LEU A 153 16.05 28.34 -11.67
C LEU A 153 14.68 27.66 -11.47
N GLU A 154 14.66 26.36 -11.23
CA GLU A 154 13.38 25.65 -10.98
C GLU A 154 12.77 26.04 -9.63
N LEU A 155 13.58 26.15 -8.57
CA LEU A 155 13.08 26.51 -7.24
C LEU A 155 12.52 27.92 -7.17
N PHE A 156 13.14 28.87 -7.89
CA PHE A 156 12.78 30.26 -7.90
C PHE A 156 11.93 30.70 -9.11
N LYS A 157 11.41 29.75 -9.86
CA LYS A 157 10.61 29.97 -11.07
C LYS A 157 9.46 30.98 -10.89
N PRO A 158 8.62 30.91 -9.83
CA PRO A 158 7.55 31.91 -9.63
C PRO A 158 8.06 33.30 -9.44
N PHE A 159 9.16 33.46 -8.72
CA PHE A 159 9.77 34.78 -8.49
C PHE A 159 10.36 35.39 -9.77
N ILE A 160 10.93 34.54 -10.64
CA ILE A 160 11.46 34.95 -11.93
C ILE A 160 10.32 35.42 -12.84
N TYR A 161 9.23 34.65 -12.91
CA TYR A 161 8.07 35.04 -13.72
C TYR A 161 7.43 36.35 -13.24
N ALA A 162 7.23 36.53 -11.93
CA ALA A 162 6.71 37.74 -11.37
C ALA A 162 7.55 39.00 -11.71
N ARG A 163 8.87 38.81 -11.92
CA ARG A 163 9.75 39.91 -12.37
C ARG A 163 9.81 40.12 -13.88
N LEU A 164 9.49 39.08 -14.66
CA LEU A 164 9.42 39.18 -16.12
C LEU A 164 8.09 39.81 -16.59
N ASP A 165 7.03 39.62 -15.82
CA ASP A 165 5.69 40.13 -16.09
C ASP A 165 5.50 41.59 -15.61
N ALA A 166 6.44 42.13 -14.82
CA ALA A 166 6.44 43.49 -14.31
C ALA A 166 7.29 44.44 -15.20
#